data_1e3a68c868158dc289a18a8add15c4ea
#
_entry.id   1e3a68c868158dc289a18a8add15c4ea
#
_cell.length_a   1.000
_cell.length_b   1.000
_cell.length_c   1.000
_cell.angle_alpha   90.00
_cell.angle_beta   90.00
_cell.angle_gamma   90.00
#
_symmetry.space_group_name_H-M   'P 1'
#
loop_
_entity.id
_entity.type
_entity.pdbx_description
1 polymer ?
#
loop_
_entity_poly.entity_id
_entity_poly.type
_entity_poly.pdbx_seq_one_letter_code
_entity_poly.pdbx_strand_id
1 'polypeptide(L)'
;MARIAGVDIPKQKRGVIALTYIFGIGKSRAADILDKAGVSEDKKVNEWNDEEIGKIREAVGSYKIEGELRSEVQLSIKRLMDIGCYRGIRHRTGLPLRGQRTKNNSRTRKGKRKTVANKKKATK
;
A
#
# COMPACT_ATOMS: atom_id res chain seq x y z
N MET A 1 3.14 -13.76 18.65
CA MET A 1 3.22 -12.91 17.44
C MET A 1 2.00 -12.01 17.43
N ALA A 2 2.20 -10.70 17.40
CA ALA A 2 1.03 -9.82 17.27
C ALA A 2 0.55 -9.84 15.81
N ARG A 3 -0.64 -10.39 15.58
CA ARG A 3 -1.31 -10.38 14.27
C ARG A 3 -2.49 -9.44 14.32
N ILE A 4 -2.49 -8.43 13.46
CA ILE A 4 -3.53 -7.40 13.38
C ILE A 4 -4.02 -7.33 11.93
N ALA A 5 -5.34 -7.38 11.73
CA ALA A 5 -5.97 -7.37 10.41
C ALA A 5 -5.41 -8.41 9.42
N GLY A 6 -5.01 -9.58 9.93
CA GLY A 6 -4.43 -10.64 9.12
C GLY A 6 -2.94 -10.47 8.78
N VAL A 7 -2.31 -9.36 9.19
CA VAL A 7 -0.89 -9.06 8.93
C VAL A 7 -0.05 -9.31 10.17
N ASP A 8 1.08 -9.99 10.00
CA ASP A 8 2.03 -10.21 11.08
C ASP A 8 2.90 -8.96 11.28
N ILE A 9 2.84 -8.41 12.49
CA ILE A 9 3.52 -7.17 12.84
C ILE A 9 4.94 -7.47 13.34
N PRO A 10 5.98 -6.76 12.85
CA PRO A 10 7.36 -6.97 13.27
C PRO A 10 7.57 -6.58 14.73
N LYS A 11 8.02 -7.55 15.56
CA LYS A 11 8.13 -7.42 17.01
C LYS A 11 9.17 -6.40 17.50
N GLN A 12 10.25 -6.22 16.75
CA GLN A 12 11.40 -5.41 17.17
C GLN A 12 11.23 -3.92 16.86
N LYS A 13 10.17 -3.55 16.13
CA LYS A 13 9.93 -2.15 15.72
C LYS A 13 9.02 -1.44 16.71
N ARG A 14 9.16 -0.10 16.76
CA ARG A 14 8.26 0.78 17.51
C ARG A 14 6.84 0.67 16.95
N GLY A 15 5.83 0.82 17.78
CA GLY A 15 4.43 0.68 17.44
C GLY A 15 4.00 1.46 16.21
N VAL A 16 4.36 2.74 16.15
CA VAL A 16 4.02 3.62 15.01
C VAL A 16 4.58 3.11 13.69
N ILE A 17 5.80 2.58 13.68
CA ILE A 17 6.42 2.04 12.47
C ILE A 17 5.87 0.65 12.14
N ALA A 18 5.63 -0.15 13.15
CA ALA A 18 5.12 -1.51 12.99
C ALA A 18 3.71 -1.53 12.37
N LEU A 19 2.82 -0.61 12.76
CA LEU A 19 1.48 -0.49 12.20
C LEU A 19 1.48 -0.05 10.72
N THR A 20 2.51 0.65 10.25
CA THR A 20 2.61 1.02 8.82
C THR A 20 2.83 -0.17 7.88
N TYR A 21 3.06 -1.37 8.39
CA TYR A 21 3.11 -2.59 7.58
C TYR A 21 1.72 -3.04 7.10
N ILE A 22 0.66 -2.52 7.74
CA ILE A 22 -0.72 -2.77 7.31
C ILE A 22 -1.06 -1.81 6.16
N PHE A 23 -1.51 -2.35 5.04
CA PHE A 23 -1.91 -1.54 3.90
C PHE A 23 -3.11 -0.63 4.25
N GLY A 24 -2.92 0.68 4.07
CA GLY A 24 -3.92 1.69 4.43
C GLY A 24 -3.62 2.45 5.73
N ILE A 25 -2.62 2.01 6.50
CA ILE A 25 -2.16 2.70 7.69
C ILE A 25 -0.81 3.36 7.40
N GLY A 26 -0.78 4.68 7.36
CA GLY A 26 0.43 5.49 7.31
C GLY A 26 0.85 5.94 8.72
N LYS A 27 1.94 6.71 8.82
CA LYS A 27 2.45 7.19 10.13
C LYS A 27 1.40 7.97 10.92
N SER A 28 0.66 8.88 10.30
CA SER A 28 -0.38 9.68 10.97
C SER A 28 -1.48 8.79 11.55
N ARG A 29 -2.04 7.88 10.72
CA ARG A 29 -3.07 6.94 11.21
C ARG A 29 -2.53 6.01 12.29
N ALA A 30 -1.26 5.60 12.19
CA ALA A 30 -0.63 4.77 13.21
C ALA A 30 -0.52 5.50 14.55
N ALA A 31 -0.15 6.78 14.54
CA ALA A 31 -0.14 7.63 15.74
C ALA A 31 -1.55 7.78 16.32
N ASP A 32 -2.55 8.13 15.50
CA ASP A 32 -3.96 8.25 15.94
C ASP A 32 -4.50 6.95 16.56
N ILE A 33 -4.13 5.79 16.01
CA ILE A 33 -4.55 4.48 16.52
C ILE A 33 -3.91 4.20 17.87
N LEU A 34 -2.62 4.49 18.04
CA LEU A 34 -1.91 4.27 19.29
C LEU A 34 -2.39 5.23 20.37
N ASP A 35 -2.66 6.49 20.04
CA ASP A 35 -3.24 7.48 20.95
C ASP A 35 -4.61 7.03 21.46
N LYS A 36 -5.51 6.61 20.55
CA LYS A 36 -6.82 6.04 20.92
C LYS A 36 -6.73 4.80 21.80
N ALA A 37 -5.71 3.97 21.57
CA ALA A 37 -5.47 2.77 22.37
C ALA A 37 -4.79 3.08 23.71
N GLY A 38 -4.30 4.31 23.92
CA GLY A 38 -3.54 4.72 25.11
C GLY A 38 -2.16 4.06 25.20
N VAL A 39 -1.54 3.77 24.05
CA VAL A 39 -0.22 3.12 23.94
C VAL A 39 0.79 4.10 23.40
N SER A 40 1.97 4.20 24.02
CA SER A 40 3.06 5.06 23.55
C SER A 40 3.52 4.65 22.14
N GLU A 41 3.72 5.65 21.26
CA GLU A 41 4.21 5.46 19.89
C GLU A 41 5.59 4.77 19.82
N ASP A 42 6.44 5.04 20.81
CA ASP A 42 7.81 4.53 20.87
C ASP A 42 7.92 3.14 21.48
N LYS A 43 6.86 2.66 22.12
CA LYS A 43 6.80 1.32 22.72
C LYS A 43 6.95 0.26 21.61
N LYS A 44 7.85 -0.69 21.82
CA LYS A 44 8.07 -1.79 20.86
C LYS A 44 6.93 -2.79 20.91
N VAL A 45 6.65 -3.43 19.79
CA VAL A 45 5.55 -4.41 19.67
C VAL A 45 5.72 -5.61 20.61
N ASN A 46 6.95 -6.01 20.92
CA ASN A 46 7.22 -7.10 21.86
C ASN A 46 6.87 -6.79 23.32
N GLU A 47 6.70 -5.51 23.63
CA GLU A 47 6.36 -5.01 24.98
C GLU A 47 4.85 -4.78 25.16
N TRP A 48 4.06 -4.99 24.10
CA TRP A 48 2.61 -4.82 24.15
C TRP A 48 1.95 -5.95 24.94
N ASN A 49 1.05 -5.56 25.82
CA ASN A 49 0.19 -6.49 26.56
C ASN A 49 -1.00 -6.92 25.68
N ASP A 50 -1.62 -8.04 26.01
CA ASP A 50 -2.79 -8.54 25.28
C ASP A 50 -3.97 -7.58 25.30
N GLU A 51 -4.16 -6.81 26.38
CA GLU A 51 -5.16 -5.76 26.49
C GLU A 51 -4.89 -4.60 25.53
N GLU A 52 -3.63 -4.16 25.43
CA GLU A 52 -3.20 -3.12 24.47
C GLU A 52 -3.43 -3.58 23.04
N ILE A 53 -3.07 -4.82 22.74
CA ILE A 53 -3.30 -5.43 21.41
C ILE A 53 -4.81 -5.47 21.09
N GLY A 54 -5.67 -5.77 22.09
CA GLY A 54 -7.12 -5.74 21.96
C GLY A 54 -7.64 -4.36 21.55
N LYS A 55 -7.23 -3.32 22.29
CA LYS A 55 -7.59 -1.92 22.00
C LYS A 55 -7.08 -1.45 20.63
N ILE A 56 -5.84 -1.82 20.27
CA ILE A 56 -5.28 -1.50 18.96
C ILE A 56 -6.11 -2.16 17.85
N ARG A 57 -6.52 -3.43 18.00
CA ARG A 57 -7.37 -4.13 17.02
C ARG A 57 -8.72 -3.44 16.84
N GLU A 58 -9.34 -3.01 17.93
CA GLU A 58 -10.60 -2.28 17.90
C GLU A 58 -10.43 -0.93 17.17
N ALA A 59 -9.41 -0.16 17.52
CA ALA A 59 -9.11 1.11 16.86
C ALA A 59 -8.81 0.94 15.37
N VAL A 60 -8.07 -0.11 14.98
CA VAL A 60 -7.76 -0.46 13.59
C VAL A 60 -9.03 -0.85 12.83
N GLY A 61 -9.97 -1.53 13.46
CA GLY A 61 -11.25 -1.94 12.87
C GLY A 61 -12.13 -0.78 12.39
N SER A 62 -11.90 0.45 12.90
CA SER A 62 -12.61 1.65 12.43
C SER A 62 -12.15 2.16 11.05
N TYR A 63 -11.04 1.65 10.52
CA TYR A 63 -10.47 2.07 9.25
C TYR A 63 -10.64 1.00 8.17
N LYS A 64 -10.90 1.43 6.94
CA LYS A 64 -10.80 0.54 5.77
C LYS A 64 -9.35 0.26 5.47
N ILE A 65 -8.97 -1.00 5.55
CA ILE A 65 -7.58 -1.44 5.42
C ILE A 65 -7.49 -2.71 4.57
N GLU A 66 -6.29 -3.10 4.21
CA GLU A 66 -5.93 -4.34 3.51
C GLU A 66 -6.87 -4.69 2.35
N GLY A 67 -7.59 -5.80 2.41
CA GLY A 67 -8.40 -6.32 1.32
C GLY A 67 -9.54 -5.41 0.91
N GLU A 68 -10.23 -4.80 1.87
CA GLU A 68 -11.32 -3.87 1.62
C GLU A 68 -10.84 -2.62 0.87
N LEU A 69 -9.74 -2.02 1.34
CA LEU A 69 -9.16 -0.86 0.69
C LEU A 69 -8.60 -1.18 -0.69
N ARG A 70 -7.97 -2.35 -0.87
CA ARG A 70 -7.46 -2.80 -2.18
C ARG A 70 -8.61 -2.96 -3.18
N SER A 71 -9.71 -3.56 -2.75
CA SER A 71 -10.92 -3.71 -3.58
C SER A 71 -11.51 -2.37 -3.96
N GLU A 72 -11.62 -1.44 -3.02
CA GLU A 72 -12.11 -0.08 -3.28
C GLU A 72 -11.25 0.67 -4.29
N VAL A 73 -9.92 0.59 -4.16
CA VAL A 73 -8.98 1.20 -5.12
C VAL A 73 -9.13 0.58 -6.51
N GLN A 74 -9.24 -0.74 -6.60
CA GLN A 74 -9.42 -1.44 -7.88
C GLN A 74 -10.76 -1.08 -8.55
N LEU A 75 -11.84 -1.02 -7.77
CA LEU A 75 -13.15 -0.60 -8.27
C LEU A 75 -13.13 0.85 -8.77
N SER A 76 -12.44 1.74 -8.05
CA SER A 76 -12.26 3.13 -8.47
C SER A 76 -11.50 3.24 -9.81
N ILE A 77 -10.44 2.46 -9.99
CA ILE A 77 -9.70 2.37 -11.25
C ILE A 77 -10.57 1.80 -12.37
N LYS A 78 -11.28 0.71 -12.10
CA LYS A 78 -12.21 0.09 -13.06
C LYS A 78 -13.27 1.08 -13.52
N ARG A 79 -13.88 1.81 -12.59
CA ARG A 79 -14.85 2.87 -12.91
C ARG A 79 -14.30 3.91 -13.88
N LEU A 80 -13.05 4.39 -13.66
CA LEU A 80 -12.41 5.33 -14.57
C LEU A 80 -12.21 4.74 -15.98
N MET A 81 -11.87 3.46 -16.06
CA MET A 81 -11.71 2.74 -17.34
C MET A 81 -13.06 2.56 -18.06
N ASP A 82 -14.11 2.25 -17.33
CA ASP A 82 -15.46 2.01 -17.87
C ASP A 82 -16.08 3.33 -18.41
N ILE A 83 -15.86 4.44 -17.70
CA ILE A 83 -16.27 5.77 -18.16
C ILE A 83 -15.51 6.21 -19.44
N GLY A 84 -14.35 5.61 -19.72
CA GLY A 84 -13.51 5.96 -20.89
C GLY A 84 -12.81 7.33 -20.76
N CYS A 85 -12.67 7.88 -19.56
CA CYS A 85 -11.98 9.14 -19.35
C CYS A 85 -10.47 9.03 -19.62
N TYR A 86 -9.79 10.16 -19.84
CA TYR A 86 -8.35 10.19 -20.10
C TYR A 86 -7.53 9.39 -19.07
N ARG A 87 -7.82 9.56 -17.77
CA ARG A 87 -7.14 8.78 -16.72
C ARG A 87 -7.40 7.28 -16.82
N GLY A 88 -8.61 6.88 -17.19
CA GLY A 88 -8.98 5.49 -17.41
C GLY A 88 -8.21 4.87 -18.57
N ILE A 89 -8.08 5.58 -19.69
CA ILE A 89 -7.27 5.15 -20.84
C ILE A 89 -5.80 5.00 -20.43
N ARG A 90 -5.27 5.93 -19.65
CA ARG A 90 -3.88 5.84 -19.15
C ARG A 90 -3.69 4.65 -18.20
N HIS A 91 -4.66 4.31 -17.36
CA HIS A 91 -4.63 3.09 -16.56
C HIS A 91 -4.60 1.84 -17.43
N ARG A 92 -5.47 1.77 -18.44
CA ARG A 92 -5.54 0.63 -19.36
C ARG A 92 -4.25 0.42 -20.13
N THR A 93 -3.60 1.48 -20.57
CA THR A 93 -2.34 1.44 -21.33
C THR A 93 -1.09 1.31 -20.46
N GLY A 94 -1.21 1.37 -19.12
CA GLY A 94 -0.07 1.32 -18.22
C GLY A 94 0.84 2.55 -18.29
N LEU A 95 0.30 3.71 -18.58
CA LEU A 95 1.04 4.97 -18.70
C LEU A 95 0.80 5.90 -17.51
N PRO A 96 1.68 6.90 -17.27
CA PRO A 96 1.48 7.90 -16.23
C PRO A 96 0.16 8.66 -16.40
N LEU A 97 -0.52 8.94 -15.28
CA LEU A 97 -1.87 9.50 -15.25
C LEU A 97 -1.93 11.02 -15.18
N ARG A 98 -0.86 11.65 -14.69
CA ARG A 98 -0.83 13.07 -14.33
C ARG A 98 -0.08 13.95 -15.34
N GLY A 99 -0.11 13.60 -16.62
CA GLY A 99 0.51 14.37 -17.68
C GLY A 99 2.05 14.33 -17.72
N GLN A 100 2.67 13.41 -16.99
CA GLN A 100 4.13 13.26 -17.03
C GLN A 100 4.62 12.89 -18.44
N ARG A 101 5.80 13.38 -18.78
CA ARG A 101 6.45 13.08 -20.05
C ARG A 101 6.76 11.59 -20.19
N THR A 102 6.42 11.00 -21.34
CA THR A 102 6.55 9.56 -21.57
C THR A 102 7.64 9.20 -22.57
N LYS A 103 8.22 10.20 -23.27
CA LYS A 103 9.25 9.97 -24.29
C LYS A 103 10.50 9.30 -23.72
N ASN A 104 10.94 9.71 -22.53
CA ASN A 104 12.21 9.26 -21.94
C ASN A 104 12.02 8.13 -20.92
N ASN A 105 11.59 8.45 -19.71
CA ASN A 105 11.55 7.56 -18.55
C ASN A 105 10.15 6.95 -18.33
N SER A 106 9.54 7.17 -17.20
CA SER A 106 8.24 6.60 -16.79
C SER A 106 8.27 5.07 -16.60
N ARG A 107 9.44 4.55 -16.21
CA ARG A 107 9.65 3.09 -16.08
C ARG A 107 8.81 2.44 -15.00
N THR A 108 8.49 3.15 -13.94
CA THR A 108 7.61 2.66 -12.86
C THR A 108 6.26 2.18 -13.41
N ARG A 109 5.69 2.92 -14.37
CA ARG A 109 4.40 2.55 -14.99
C ARG A 109 4.58 1.64 -16.21
N LYS A 110 5.57 1.92 -17.07
CA LYS A 110 5.83 1.14 -18.29
C LYS A 110 6.47 -0.22 -18.04
N GLY A 111 7.08 -0.41 -16.88
CA GLY A 111 7.87 -1.60 -16.58
C GLY A 111 9.28 -1.56 -17.18
N LYS A 112 9.99 -2.69 -17.12
CA LYS A 112 11.33 -2.84 -17.66
C LYS A 112 11.37 -2.58 -19.18
N ARG A 113 12.50 -2.11 -19.69
CA ARG A 113 12.68 -1.94 -21.13
C ARG A 113 12.56 -3.29 -21.83
N LYS A 114 11.71 -3.36 -22.85
CA LYS A 114 11.57 -4.53 -23.72
C LYS A 114 12.11 -4.16 -25.10
N THR A 115 12.93 -5.03 -25.67
CA THR A 115 13.37 -4.89 -27.07
C THR A 115 12.19 -5.17 -27.99
N VAL A 116 11.95 -4.30 -28.96
CA VAL A 116 10.83 -4.42 -29.92
C VAL A 116 11.14 -5.49 -30.97
N ALA A 117 12.41 -5.70 -31.31
CA ALA A 117 12.84 -6.76 -32.22
C ALA A 117 13.59 -7.83 -31.43
N ASN A 118 13.27 -9.11 -31.69
CA ASN A 118 14.15 -10.22 -31.35
C ASN A 118 15.43 -10.04 -32.15
N LYS A 119 16.43 -9.35 -31.59
CA LYS A 119 17.76 -9.41 -32.16
C LYS A 119 18.23 -10.87 -32.06
N LYS A 120 18.04 -11.62 -33.13
CA LYS A 120 18.82 -12.84 -33.33
C LYS A 120 20.26 -12.48 -33.06
N LYS A 121 20.92 -13.15 -32.13
CA LYS A 121 22.37 -13.06 -32.00
C LYS A 121 22.93 -13.29 -33.41
N ALA A 122 23.67 -12.32 -33.91
CA ALA A 122 24.38 -12.52 -35.16
C ALA A 122 25.20 -13.79 -34.97
N THR A 123 24.88 -14.83 -35.70
CA THR A 123 25.73 -16.01 -35.83
C THR A 123 27.04 -15.52 -36.45
N LYS A 124 28.13 -15.65 -35.65
CA LYS A 124 29.48 -15.44 -36.19
C LYS A 124 29.74 -16.46 -37.27
#